data_2522faa52e356dffa334968c1d76a955
#
_entry.id   2522faa52e356dffa334968c1d76a955
#
_cell.length_a   1.000
_cell.length_b   1.000
_cell.length_c   1.000
_cell.angle_alpha   90.00
_cell.angle_beta   90.00
_cell.angle_gamma   90.00
#
_symmetry.space_group_name_H-M   'P 1'
#
loop_
_entity.id
_entity.type
_entity.pdbx_description
1 polymer ?
#
loop_
_entity_poly.entity_id
_entity_poly.type
_entity_poly.pdbx_seq_one_letter_code
_entity_poly.pdbx_strand_id
1 'polypeptide(L)'
;MRPAIFPLLPDPGCLLLLLVSWLFDPTRSEITSLDSGNIDDILNNADVALVNFYADWCRFSQMLHPIFEEASNVIKEEYPDKNQVVFARVDCDQHSDIAQRYRISKYPTLKLFRNGMMMKREYRGQRSVTAIADYIRQQKSNPIREVQDLEEISSLDRSRRNIVGYFEQKDSDNYRTFERVANILHDDCVFLSAFGPISKAERISGDNVIYKPPGENAPDMVYLGSLTNFDLIYAWTQDKCVPLVREITFENGEELTEEGLPFLILFHMKDDLESLEKFQQEVARQLIGEKGTINFLHADCDKFRHPLLHIQKTPADCPVIAIDSFRHMYVFPDFSDLSVPGKLKQFVLDLHSGKLHREFHHGPDPTDVAPGQPIQDLASSPPESSFQKLAPSEHRYTLLREKDEL
;
A
#
# COMPACT_ATOMS: atom_id res chain seq x y z
N MET A 1 8.89 62.54 64.27
CA MET A 1 9.95 61.84 63.51
C MET A 1 9.42 60.47 63.15
N ARG A 2 9.10 60.17 61.89
CA ARG A 2 8.69 58.89 61.36
C ARG A 2 9.86 58.29 60.61
N PRO A 3 10.26 57.02 60.80
CA PRO A 3 11.32 56.40 60.00
C PRO A 3 10.80 55.99 58.60
N ALA A 4 11.60 56.33 57.58
CA ALA A 4 11.35 55.92 56.19
C ALA A 4 11.66 54.40 56.01
N ILE A 5 10.72 53.68 55.48
CA ILE A 5 10.90 52.27 55.07
C ILE A 5 11.40 52.29 53.62
N PHE A 6 12.62 51.83 53.40
CA PHE A 6 13.17 51.59 52.08
C PHE A 6 12.67 50.19 51.59
N PRO A 7 12.19 50.06 50.34
CA PRO A 7 11.88 48.77 49.81
C PRO A 7 13.18 48.04 49.41
N LEU A 8 13.32 46.78 49.89
CA LEU A 8 14.37 45.87 49.50
C LEU A 8 14.19 45.51 48.03
N LEU A 9 15.18 45.80 47.21
CA LEU A 9 15.28 45.32 45.82
C LEU A 9 15.48 43.79 45.83
N PRO A 10 14.81 43.01 44.96
CA PRO A 10 15.03 41.59 44.87
C PRO A 10 16.40 41.28 44.30
N ASP A 11 17.01 40.24 44.84
CA ASP A 11 18.34 39.71 44.52
C ASP A 11 18.47 39.41 43.02
N PRO A 12 19.52 39.91 42.32
CA PRO A 12 19.68 39.72 40.87
C PRO A 12 19.86 38.24 40.48
N GLY A 13 20.19 37.34 41.45
CA GLY A 13 20.27 35.89 41.22
C GLY A 13 18.91 35.22 40.97
N CYS A 14 17.80 35.78 41.53
CA CYS A 14 16.47 35.21 41.36
C CYS A 14 15.85 35.57 39.99
N LEU A 15 16.24 36.69 39.40
CA LEU A 15 15.77 37.14 38.07
C LEU A 15 16.42 36.29 36.94
N LEU A 16 17.65 35.82 37.15
CA LEU A 16 18.37 35.02 36.16
C LEU A 16 17.78 33.61 36.05
N LEU A 17 17.30 33.01 37.16
CA LEU A 17 16.66 31.71 37.19
C LEU A 17 15.28 31.69 36.55
N LEU A 18 14.55 32.80 36.58
CA LEU A 18 13.24 32.90 35.90
C LEU A 18 13.37 33.19 34.40
N LEU A 19 14.47 33.76 33.93
CA LEU A 19 14.72 33.99 32.50
C LEU A 19 15.25 32.75 31.79
N VAL A 20 15.91 31.83 32.48
CA VAL A 20 16.41 30.59 31.91
C VAL A 20 15.29 29.54 31.78
N SER A 21 14.22 29.58 32.61
CA SER A 21 13.08 28.70 32.52
C SER A 21 12.16 28.98 31.31
N TRP A 22 12.29 30.13 30.66
CA TRP A 22 11.52 30.48 29.44
C TRP A 22 12.20 30.06 28.13
N LEU A 23 13.43 29.54 28.19
CA LEU A 23 14.18 29.12 27.01
C LEU A 23 14.07 27.62 26.71
N PHE A 24 13.46 26.84 27.59
CA PHE A 24 13.16 25.44 27.40
C PHE A 24 11.66 25.20 27.60
N ASP A 25 10.89 25.41 26.53
CA ASP A 25 9.54 24.89 26.43
C ASP A 25 9.65 23.47 25.81
N PRO A 26 9.70 22.40 26.62
CA PRO A 26 9.89 21.03 26.12
C PRO A 26 8.64 20.46 25.41
N THR A 27 7.57 21.24 25.31
CA THR A 27 6.25 20.76 24.87
C THR A 27 5.83 21.21 23.49
N ARG A 28 6.69 21.91 22.75
CA ARG A 28 6.33 22.30 21.38
C ARG A 28 6.62 21.14 20.45
N SER A 29 5.55 20.47 20.00
CA SER A 29 5.56 19.53 18.90
C SER A 29 6.25 20.19 17.69
N GLU A 30 7.35 19.61 17.27
CA GLU A 30 8.09 20.08 16.11
C GLU A 30 7.65 19.29 14.88
N ILE A 31 6.38 19.50 14.45
CA ILE A 31 5.97 19.02 13.13
C ILE A 31 6.75 19.81 12.10
N THR A 32 7.57 19.11 11.34
CA THR A 32 8.43 19.73 10.33
C THR A 32 7.60 20.13 9.12
N SER A 33 7.60 21.39 8.75
CA SER A 33 7.02 21.83 7.48
C SER A 33 7.99 21.52 6.34
N LEU A 34 7.49 20.81 5.32
CA LEU A 34 8.28 20.40 4.16
C LEU A 34 7.96 21.32 2.98
N ASP A 35 9.01 21.66 2.26
CA ASP A 35 9.01 22.38 1.00
C ASP A 35 9.95 21.70 -0.01
N SER A 36 10.01 22.23 -1.24
CA SER A 36 10.85 21.66 -2.32
C SER A 36 12.36 21.73 -2.03
N GLY A 37 12.78 22.56 -1.07
CA GLY A 37 14.19 22.71 -0.68
C GLY A 37 14.65 21.76 0.41
N ASN A 38 13.73 21.23 1.25
CA ASN A 38 14.11 20.44 2.43
C ASN A 38 13.55 19.02 2.44
N ILE A 39 12.53 18.71 1.61
CA ILE A 39 11.80 17.43 1.67
C ILE A 39 12.70 16.23 1.46
N ASP A 40 13.59 16.27 0.47
CA ASP A 40 14.46 15.13 0.17
C ASP A 40 15.47 14.89 1.29
N ASP A 41 16.06 15.93 1.85
CA ASP A 41 17.02 15.81 2.94
C ASP A 41 16.37 15.25 4.21
N ILE A 42 15.18 15.75 4.56
CA ILE A 42 14.47 15.29 5.76
C ILE A 42 14.01 13.84 5.62
N LEU A 43 13.40 13.49 4.47
CA LEU A 43 12.91 12.14 4.25
C LEU A 43 14.02 11.10 4.15
N ASN A 44 15.15 11.43 3.50
CA ASN A 44 16.28 10.52 3.36
C ASN A 44 17.03 10.25 4.68
N ASN A 45 17.00 11.22 5.60
CA ASN A 45 17.64 11.08 6.90
C ASN A 45 16.73 10.47 7.97
N ALA A 46 15.43 10.34 7.71
CA ALA A 46 14.47 9.76 8.66
C ALA A 46 14.37 8.24 8.47
N ASP A 47 14.46 7.46 9.58
CA ASP A 47 14.14 6.04 9.53
C ASP A 47 12.67 5.84 9.11
N VAL A 48 11.77 6.59 9.76
CA VAL A 48 10.34 6.62 9.47
C VAL A 48 9.87 8.07 9.47
N ALA A 49 9.17 8.50 8.42
CA ALA A 49 8.51 9.79 8.39
C ALA A 49 7.03 9.63 8.03
N LEU A 50 6.14 10.18 8.86
CA LEU A 50 4.72 10.28 8.54
C LEU A 50 4.44 11.71 8.07
N VAL A 51 4.05 11.84 6.81
CA VAL A 51 3.82 13.14 6.16
C VAL A 51 2.33 13.38 5.95
N ASN A 52 1.84 14.47 6.50
CA ASN A 52 0.47 14.96 6.29
C ASN A 52 0.45 15.94 5.10
N PHE A 53 -0.11 15.53 4.00
CA PHE A 53 -0.40 16.37 2.84
C PHE A 53 -1.78 17.00 3.03
N TYR A 54 -1.85 18.31 3.16
CA TYR A 54 -3.06 19.02 3.54
C TYR A 54 -3.31 20.27 2.68
N ALA A 55 -4.52 20.80 2.81
CA ALA A 55 -4.88 22.13 2.33
C ALA A 55 -5.62 22.88 3.45
N ASP A 56 -5.31 24.15 3.68
CA ASP A 56 -5.85 24.94 4.79
C ASP A 56 -7.38 25.14 4.69
N TRP A 57 -7.93 25.23 3.48
CA TRP A 57 -9.36 25.36 3.25
C TRP A 57 -10.14 24.06 3.50
N CYS A 58 -9.44 22.92 3.59
CA CYS A 58 -10.10 21.62 3.78
C CYS A 58 -10.47 21.42 5.26
N ARG A 59 -11.78 21.32 5.53
CA ARG A 59 -12.29 21.08 6.89
C ARG A 59 -11.67 19.86 7.56
N PHE A 60 -11.48 18.76 6.82
CA PHE A 60 -10.90 17.53 7.37
C PHE A 60 -9.41 17.68 7.69
N SER A 61 -8.68 18.50 6.93
CA SER A 61 -7.29 18.85 7.25
C SER A 61 -7.22 19.64 8.56
N GLN A 62 -8.09 20.61 8.73
CA GLN A 62 -8.18 21.40 9.96
C GLN A 62 -8.50 20.54 11.20
N MET A 63 -9.42 19.57 11.04
CA MET A 63 -9.77 18.63 12.11
C MET A 63 -8.64 17.67 12.47
N LEU A 64 -7.85 17.23 11.48
CA LEU A 64 -6.72 16.34 11.70
C LEU A 64 -5.53 17.05 12.38
N HIS A 65 -5.36 18.33 12.16
CA HIS A 65 -4.19 19.07 12.61
C HIS A 65 -3.86 18.88 14.11
N PRO A 66 -4.79 19.11 15.06
CA PRO A 66 -4.51 18.92 16.49
C PRO A 66 -4.25 17.45 16.85
N ILE A 67 -4.93 16.52 16.20
CA ILE A 67 -4.74 15.08 16.44
C ILE A 67 -3.34 14.65 15.97
N PHE A 68 -2.91 15.13 14.83
CA PHE A 68 -1.60 14.83 14.26
C PHE A 68 -0.47 15.43 15.12
N GLU A 69 -0.67 16.61 15.65
CA GLU A 69 0.25 17.27 16.57
C GLU A 69 0.38 16.50 17.89
N GLU A 70 -0.72 16.10 18.49
CA GLU A 70 -0.72 15.31 19.73
C GLU A 70 -0.10 13.94 19.52
N ALA A 71 -0.39 13.26 18.40
CA ALA A 71 0.23 11.97 18.05
C ALA A 71 1.76 12.13 17.88
N SER A 72 2.21 13.22 17.28
CA SER A 72 3.64 13.55 17.17
C SER A 72 4.30 13.70 18.55
N ASN A 73 3.63 14.36 19.51
CA ASN A 73 4.16 14.51 20.86
C ASN A 73 4.31 13.17 21.57
N VAL A 74 3.27 12.31 21.51
CA VAL A 74 3.29 10.98 22.12
C VAL A 74 4.43 10.13 21.55
N ILE A 75 4.63 10.14 20.26
CA ILE A 75 5.68 9.35 19.60
C ILE A 75 7.08 9.92 19.87
N LYS A 76 7.22 11.24 19.99
CA LYS A 76 8.50 11.87 20.32
C LYS A 76 9.01 11.53 21.72
N GLU A 77 8.11 11.32 22.68
CA GLU A 77 8.48 10.83 24.00
C GLU A 77 9.04 9.39 23.96
N GLU A 78 8.53 8.56 23.07
CA GLU A 78 8.95 7.16 22.90
C GLU A 78 10.22 7.04 22.03
N TYR A 79 10.36 7.91 21.01
CA TYR A 79 11.47 7.95 20.06
C TYR A 79 12.12 9.35 20.05
N PRO A 80 12.96 9.66 21.05
CA PRO A 80 13.50 11.02 21.24
C PRO A 80 14.54 11.44 20.18
N ASP A 81 15.16 10.48 19.49
CA ASP A 81 16.15 10.78 18.46
C ASP A 81 15.47 11.40 17.22
N LYS A 82 15.98 12.55 16.78
CA LYS A 82 15.36 13.39 15.74
C LYS A 82 15.07 12.67 14.42
N ASN A 83 15.86 11.66 14.08
CA ASN A 83 15.76 10.98 12.81
C ASN A 83 15.03 9.62 12.89
N GLN A 84 14.72 9.13 14.09
CA GLN A 84 14.03 7.85 14.25
C GLN A 84 12.59 7.90 13.75
N VAL A 85 11.84 8.93 14.14
CA VAL A 85 10.48 9.16 13.67
C VAL A 85 10.26 10.65 13.44
N VAL A 86 9.92 11.02 12.22
CA VAL A 86 9.63 12.40 11.84
C VAL A 86 8.16 12.53 11.53
N PHE A 87 7.48 13.46 12.20
CA PHE A 87 6.17 13.94 11.78
C PHE A 87 6.37 15.20 10.96
N ALA A 88 5.83 15.18 9.75
CA ALA A 88 5.99 16.30 8.82
C ALA A 88 4.66 16.66 8.14
N ARG A 89 4.60 17.84 7.56
CA ARG A 89 3.43 18.32 6.82
C ARG A 89 3.83 19.06 5.57
N VAL A 90 2.99 18.96 4.54
CA VAL A 90 3.11 19.69 3.27
C VAL A 90 1.81 20.45 3.04
N ASP A 91 1.90 21.76 2.88
CA ASP A 91 0.80 22.57 2.36
C ASP A 91 0.76 22.41 0.84
N CYS A 92 -0.25 21.68 0.34
CA CYS A 92 -0.36 21.34 -1.07
C CYS A 92 -0.82 22.50 -1.95
N ASP A 93 -1.39 23.56 -1.37
CA ASP A 93 -1.73 24.78 -2.11
C ASP A 93 -0.46 25.61 -2.38
N GLN A 94 0.47 25.64 -1.43
CA GLN A 94 1.75 26.34 -1.59
C GLN A 94 2.79 25.51 -2.36
N HIS A 95 2.76 24.19 -2.21
CA HIS A 95 3.72 23.24 -2.79
C HIS A 95 3.02 22.21 -3.70
N SER A 96 2.37 22.72 -4.75
CA SER A 96 1.63 21.88 -5.71
C SER A 96 2.53 20.94 -6.51
N ASP A 97 3.79 21.27 -6.70
CA ASP A 97 4.83 20.43 -7.29
C ASP A 97 5.09 19.16 -6.45
N ILE A 98 5.15 19.31 -5.13
CA ILE A 98 5.28 18.18 -4.19
C ILE A 98 4.00 17.33 -4.22
N ALA A 99 2.82 17.96 -4.18
CA ALA A 99 1.56 17.24 -4.27
C ALA A 99 1.47 16.41 -5.57
N GLN A 100 1.90 16.96 -6.70
CA GLN A 100 1.97 16.25 -7.98
C GLN A 100 3.02 15.12 -7.95
N ARG A 101 4.22 15.36 -7.41
CA ARG A 101 5.30 14.37 -7.28
C ARG A 101 4.83 13.11 -6.54
N TYR A 102 4.06 13.28 -5.46
CA TYR A 102 3.55 12.19 -4.64
C TYR A 102 2.11 11.77 -4.98
N ARG A 103 1.55 12.28 -6.09
CA ARG A 103 0.22 11.95 -6.62
C ARG A 103 -0.89 12.15 -5.57
N ILE A 104 -0.87 13.30 -4.90
CA ILE A 104 -1.88 13.65 -3.90
C ILE A 104 -3.12 14.17 -4.61
N SER A 105 -4.25 13.48 -4.48
CA SER A 105 -5.53 13.80 -5.13
C SER A 105 -6.63 14.22 -4.15
N LYS A 106 -6.38 14.07 -2.83
CA LYS A 106 -7.38 14.34 -1.77
C LYS A 106 -6.70 14.80 -0.49
N TYR A 107 -7.44 15.53 0.35
CA TYR A 107 -6.94 16.09 1.61
C TYR A 107 -7.83 15.70 2.80
N PRO A 108 -7.23 15.42 4.00
CA PRO A 108 -5.80 15.18 4.20
C PRO A 108 -5.39 13.78 3.73
N THR A 109 -4.18 13.64 3.18
CA THR A 109 -3.56 12.37 2.87
C THR A 109 -2.32 12.16 3.75
N LEU A 110 -2.26 11.02 4.44
CA LEU A 110 -1.12 10.65 5.28
C LEU A 110 -0.30 9.57 4.57
N LYS A 111 0.93 9.92 4.17
CA LYS A 111 1.86 8.96 3.55
C LYS A 111 3.04 8.68 4.47
N LEU A 112 3.42 7.42 4.52
CA LEU A 112 4.59 6.95 5.26
C LEU A 112 5.80 6.87 4.33
N PHE A 113 6.94 7.30 4.85
CA PHE A 113 8.23 7.16 4.20
C PHE A 113 9.18 6.40 5.12
N ARG A 114 10.03 5.57 4.54
CA ARG A 114 11.10 4.87 5.24
C ARG A 114 12.42 5.08 4.51
N ASN A 115 13.41 5.64 5.20
CA ASN A 115 14.71 5.92 4.60
C ASN A 115 14.61 6.62 3.22
N GLY A 116 13.74 7.61 3.11
CA GLY A 116 13.46 8.36 1.89
C GLY A 116 12.49 7.70 0.90
N MET A 117 12.17 6.42 1.07
CA MET A 117 11.27 5.71 0.16
C MET A 117 9.81 5.81 0.62
N MET A 118 8.94 6.27 -0.28
CA MET A 118 7.50 6.31 -0.03
C MET A 118 6.93 4.89 0.01
N MET A 119 6.23 4.57 1.10
CA MET A 119 5.48 3.32 1.20
C MET A 119 4.29 3.33 0.24
N LYS A 120 3.97 2.17 -0.34
CA LYS A 120 2.86 2.04 -1.30
C LYS A 120 1.52 2.38 -0.66
N ARG A 121 1.30 1.90 0.56
CA ARG A 121 0.05 2.10 1.29
C ARG A 121 0.08 3.40 2.07
N GLU A 122 -0.90 4.27 1.83
CA GLU A 122 -1.14 5.42 2.69
C GLU A 122 -1.81 4.99 4.00
N TYR A 123 -1.67 5.78 5.04
CA TYR A 123 -2.40 5.54 6.29
C TYR A 123 -3.90 5.79 6.10
N ARG A 124 -4.69 4.72 6.22
CA ARG A 124 -6.15 4.75 6.07
C ARG A 124 -6.89 4.39 7.37
N GLY A 125 -6.15 4.30 8.47
CA GLY A 125 -6.69 4.02 9.80
C GLY A 125 -7.50 5.17 10.38
N GLN A 126 -8.04 4.93 11.57
CA GLN A 126 -8.81 5.92 12.31
C GLN A 126 -7.96 7.17 12.60
N ARG A 127 -8.55 8.35 12.42
CA ARG A 127 -7.90 9.63 12.66
C ARG A 127 -7.97 10.00 14.16
N SER A 128 -7.29 9.23 14.99
CA SER A 128 -7.14 9.47 16.43
C SER A 128 -5.67 9.39 16.82
N VAL A 129 -5.32 10.04 17.92
CA VAL A 129 -3.96 10.06 18.48
C VAL A 129 -3.45 8.63 18.69
N THR A 130 -4.25 7.80 19.35
CA THR A 130 -3.88 6.41 19.65
C THR A 130 -3.66 5.59 18.40
N ALA A 131 -4.58 5.67 17.41
CA ALA A 131 -4.46 4.87 16.19
C ALA A 131 -3.25 5.27 15.33
N ILE A 132 -2.93 6.57 15.26
CA ILE A 132 -1.75 7.07 14.55
C ILE A 132 -0.48 6.64 15.29
N ALA A 133 -0.46 6.75 16.62
CA ALA A 133 0.69 6.33 17.43
C ALA A 133 0.93 4.82 17.31
N ASP A 134 -0.12 4.01 17.43
CA ASP A 134 -0.02 2.54 17.28
C ASP A 134 0.48 2.14 15.88
N TYR A 135 0.01 2.82 14.86
CA TYR A 135 0.50 2.61 13.49
C TYR A 135 2.01 2.88 13.40
N ILE A 136 2.51 3.98 13.97
CA ILE A 136 3.95 4.28 13.97
C ILE A 136 4.73 3.24 14.77
N ARG A 137 4.24 2.80 15.95
CA ARG A 137 4.85 1.72 16.73
C ARG A 137 4.97 0.42 15.92
N GLN A 138 3.89 0.05 15.23
CA GLN A 138 3.88 -1.11 14.34
C GLN A 138 4.90 -0.93 13.22
N GLN A 139 4.96 0.25 12.61
CA GLN A 139 5.93 0.55 11.56
C GLN A 139 7.37 0.60 12.06
N LYS A 140 7.64 0.90 13.32
CA LYS A 140 8.99 0.87 13.93
C LYS A 140 9.37 -0.53 14.42
N SER A 141 8.43 -1.44 14.58
CA SER A 141 8.75 -2.83 14.96
C SER A 141 9.57 -3.49 13.84
N ASN A 142 10.54 -4.33 14.23
CA ASN A 142 11.31 -5.08 13.25
C ASN A 142 10.36 -6.08 12.54
N PRO A 143 10.16 -5.96 11.22
CA PRO A 143 9.28 -6.87 10.50
C PRO A 143 9.90 -8.25 10.28
N ILE A 144 11.19 -8.42 10.60
CA ILE A 144 11.91 -9.67 10.39
C ILE A 144 11.86 -10.50 11.67
N ARG A 145 11.28 -11.68 11.59
CA ARG A 145 11.31 -12.66 12.66
C ARG A 145 12.63 -13.43 12.62
N GLU A 146 13.40 -13.34 13.69
CA GLU A 146 14.61 -14.15 13.85
C GLU A 146 14.26 -15.58 14.21
N VAL A 147 14.79 -16.52 13.46
CA VAL A 147 14.58 -17.94 13.65
C VAL A 147 15.68 -18.48 14.56
N GLN A 148 15.28 -19.22 15.59
CA GLN A 148 16.19 -19.81 16.56
C GLN A 148 16.54 -21.27 16.24
N ASP A 149 15.75 -21.91 15.37
CA ASP A 149 15.85 -23.30 14.98
C ASP A 149 15.48 -23.50 13.50
N LEU A 150 16.13 -24.43 12.81
CA LEU A 150 15.78 -24.81 11.45
C LEU A 150 14.40 -25.52 11.36
N GLU A 151 13.94 -26.12 12.45
CA GLU A 151 12.61 -26.73 12.52
C GLU A 151 11.51 -25.67 12.35
N GLU A 152 11.72 -24.44 12.83
CA GLU A 152 10.80 -23.32 12.62
C GLU A 152 10.64 -23.00 11.13
N ILE A 153 11.71 -23.08 10.34
CA ILE A 153 11.67 -22.84 8.89
C ILE A 153 10.91 -23.98 8.18
N SER A 154 11.04 -25.20 8.67
CA SER A 154 10.33 -26.36 8.12
C SER A 154 8.83 -26.34 8.43
N SER A 155 8.46 -25.70 9.54
CA SER A 155 7.06 -25.55 10.00
C SER A 155 6.39 -24.24 9.57
N LEU A 156 7.01 -23.48 8.65
CA LEU A 156 6.42 -22.23 8.17
C LEU A 156 5.03 -22.45 7.56
N ASP A 157 4.16 -21.48 7.80
CA ASP A 157 2.85 -21.43 7.17
C ASP A 157 3.01 -21.36 5.63
N ARG A 158 2.72 -22.46 4.97
CA ARG A 158 2.80 -22.61 3.52
C ARG A 158 1.60 -22.01 2.78
N SER A 159 0.66 -21.38 3.46
CA SER A 159 -0.37 -20.57 2.82
C SER A 159 0.14 -19.15 2.50
N ARG A 160 1.22 -18.74 3.11
CA ARG A 160 1.82 -17.40 2.98
C ARG A 160 3.10 -17.42 2.16
N ARG A 161 3.44 -16.25 1.59
CA ARG A 161 4.72 -16.01 0.94
C ARG A 161 5.76 -15.70 1.99
N ASN A 162 6.82 -16.50 2.03
CA ASN A 162 7.88 -16.36 3.01
C ASN A 162 9.21 -16.05 2.32
N ILE A 163 9.95 -15.07 2.84
CA ILE A 163 11.33 -14.75 2.45
C ILE A 163 12.23 -15.04 3.64
N VAL A 164 13.16 -15.94 3.46
CA VAL A 164 14.09 -16.35 4.51
C VAL A 164 15.52 -15.92 4.13
N GLY A 165 16.10 -15.05 4.95
CA GLY A 165 17.50 -14.64 4.82
C GLY A 165 18.41 -15.47 5.73
N TYR A 166 19.50 -15.96 5.19
CA TYR A 166 20.52 -16.72 5.91
C TYR A 166 21.81 -15.91 5.91
N PHE A 167 22.20 -15.39 7.07
CA PHE A 167 23.33 -14.49 7.23
C PHE A 167 24.33 -15.02 8.24
N GLU A 168 25.58 -14.61 8.09
CA GLU A 168 26.59 -14.91 9.09
C GLU A 168 26.45 -14.03 10.32
N GLN A 169 26.21 -12.72 10.10
CA GLN A 169 26.16 -11.70 11.15
C GLN A 169 25.04 -10.71 10.90
N LYS A 170 24.47 -10.17 11.99
CA LYS A 170 23.41 -9.14 11.94
C LYS A 170 23.87 -7.77 11.46
N ASP A 171 25.14 -7.45 11.63
CA ASP A 171 25.73 -6.15 11.29
C ASP A 171 26.35 -6.11 9.89
N SER A 172 26.16 -7.17 9.09
CA SER A 172 26.64 -7.25 7.72
C SER A 172 25.85 -6.31 6.78
N ASP A 173 26.51 -5.80 5.74
CA ASP A 173 25.85 -4.97 4.72
C ASP A 173 24.77 -5.76 3.95
N ASN A 174 24.94 -7.08 3.80
CA ASN A 174 23.94 -7.96 3.22
C ASN A 174 22.65 -7.97 4.05
N TYR A 175 22.78 -8.11 5.38
CA TYR A 175 21.61 -8.11 6.26
C TYR A 175 20.95 -6.73 6.32
N ARG A 176 21.72 -5.63 6.39
CA ARG A 176 21.16 -4.26 6.35
C ARG A 176 20.34 -4.01 5.08
N THR A 177 20.83 -4.49 3.94
CA THR A 177 20.09 -4.38 2.68
C THR A 177 18.81 -5.21 2.71
N PHE A 178 18.88 -6.44 3.21
CA PHE A 178 17.72 -7.32 3.40
C PHE A 178 16.69 -6.69 4.35
N GLU A 179 17.12 -6.12 5.47
CA GLU A 179 16.27 -5.42 6.42
C GLU A 179 15.53 -4.22 5.78
N ARG A 180 16.23 -3.44 4.93
CA ARG A 180 15.60 -2.36 4.18
C ARG A 180 14.51 -2.87 3.24
N VAL A 181 14.74 -3.97 2.55
CA VAL A 181 13.74 -4.61 1.67
C VAL A 181 12.55 -5.13 2.48
N ALA A 182 12.82 -5.82 3.59
CA ALA A 182 11.78 -6.33 4.49
C ALA A 182 10.90 -5.20 5.04
N ASN A 183 11.50 -4.09 5.44
CA ASN A 183 10.78 -2.91 5.93
C ASN A 183 9.78 -2.34 4.91
N ILE A 184 9.99 -2.55 3.61
CA ILE A 184 9.11 -2.04 2.55
C ILE A 184 8.04 -3.07 2.18
N LEU A 185 8.36 -4.37 2.21
CA LEU A 185 7.53 -5.44 1.67
C LEU A 185 6.89 -6.35 2.72
N HIS A 186 6.99 -6.01 4.01
CA HIS A 186 6.47 -6.86 5.10
C HIS A 186 4.94 -7.03 5.09
N ASP A 187 4.21 -6.14 4.43
CA ASP A 187 2.77 -6.30 4.24
C ASP A 187 2.42 -7.37 3.20
N ASP A 188 3.32 -7.59 2.25
CA ASP A 188 3.12 -8.52 1.13
C ASP A 188 3.74 -9.91 1.38
N CYS A 189 4.80 -9.98 2.22
CA CYS A 189 5.51 -11.22 2.56
C CYS A 189 5.83 -11.30 4.05
N VAL A 190 6.03 -12.52 4.53
CA VAL A 190 6.63 -12.77 5.84
C VAL A 190 8.15 -12.84 5.69
N PHE A 191 8.87 -12.04 6.47
CA PHE A 191 10.32 -12.02 6.46
C PHE A 191 10.88 -12.73 7.69
N LEU A 192 11.86 -13.61 7.45
CA LEU A 192 12.57 -14.34 8.47
C LEU A 192 14.09 -14.21 8.27
N SER A 193 14.84 -14.33 9.34
CA SER A 193 16.30 -14.39 9.28
C SER A 193 16.85 -15.45 10.20
N ALA A 194 17.90 -16.14 9.74
CA ALA A 194 18.70 -17.08 10.51
C ALA A 194 20.16 -16.64 10.47
N PHE A 195 20.86 -16.78 11.61
CA PHE A 195 22.24 -16.32 11.76
C PHE A 195 23.19 -17.42 12.25
N GLY A 196 24.49 -17.21 11.99
CA GLY A 196 25.55 -18.00 12.53
C GLY A 196 25.45 -19.50 12.22
N PRO A 197 25.55 -20.40 13.23
CA PRO A 197 25.52 -21.85 13.03
C PRO A 197 24.21 -22.34 12.40
N ILE A 198 23.05 -21.72 12.74
CA ILE A 198 21.75 -22.11 12.24
C ILE A 198 21.65 -21.89 10.73
N SER A 199 22.20 -20.80 10.23
CA SER A 199 22.19 -20.48 8.79
C SER A 199 23.20 -21.24 7.96
N LYS A 200 24.17 -21.95 8.60
CA LYS A 200 25.37 -22.53 7.94
C LYS A 200 25.00 -23.53 6.83
N ALA A 201 23.94 -24.31 6.99
CA ALA A 201 23.54 -25.32 6.02
C ALA A 201 23.11 -24.68 4.68
N GLU A 202 22.51 -23.51 4.73
CA GLU A 202 21.99 -22.78 3.57
C GLU A 202 22.97 -21.73 3.03
N ARG A 203 24.10 -21.50 3.71
CA ARG A 203 25.16 -20.53 3.34
C ARG A 203 26.38 -21.18 2.73
N ILE A 204 26.25 -22.20 1.88
CA ILE A 204 27.39 -22.93 1.30
C ILE A 204 28.31 -21.99 0.50
N SER A 205 27.73 -21.00 -0.19
CA SER A 205 28.48 -20.04 -1.02
C SER A 205 28.50 -18.61 -0.45
N GLY A 206 28.19 -18.43 0.84
CA GLY A 206 28.02 -17.14 1.50
C GLY A 206 26.58 -16.88 1.90
N ASP A 207 26.29 -15.66 2.35
CA ASP A 207 24.93 -15.24 2.73
C ASP A 207 23.95 -15.49 1.60
N ASN A 208 22.71 -15.89 1.96
CA ASN A 208 21.73 -16.37 1.01
C ASN A 208 20.33 -15.85 1.35
N VAL A 209 19.48 -15.64 0.34
CA VAL A 209 18.07 -15.30 0.50
C VAL A 209 17.23 -16.24 -0.34
N ILE A 210 16.25 -16.87 0.30
CA ILE A 210 15.38 -17.88 -0.31
C ILE A 210 13.93 -17.45 -0.19
N TYR A 211 13.22 -17.45 -1.31
CA TYR A 211 11.77 -17.33 -1.34
C TYR A 211 11.13 -18.71 -1.24
N LYS A 212 10.23 -18.86 -0.29
CA LYS A 212 9.39 -20.04 -0.09
C LYS A 212 7.96 -19.70 -0.50
N PRO A 213 7.53 -20.13 -1.71
CA PRO A 213 6.20 -19.83 -2.23
C PRO A 213 5.10 -20.54 -1.42
N PRO A 214 3.85 -20.07 -1.52
CA PRO A 214 2.71 -20.80 -1.00
C PRO A 214 2.52 -22.15 -1.73
N GLY A 215 2.01 -23.13 -1.00
CA GLY A 215 1.81 -24.51 -1.50
C GLY A 215 2.84 -25.49 -0.95
N GLU A 216 2.39 -26.67 -0.52
CA GLU A 216 3.24 -27.68 0.15
C GLU A 216 4.38 -28.20 -0.73
N ASN A 217 4.15 -28.30 -2.06
CA ASN A 217 5.10 -28.86 -3.01
C ASN A 217 5.75 -27.79 -3.93
N ALA A 218 5.52 -26.53 -3.65
CA ALA A 218 6.11 -25.47 -4.46
C ALA A 218 7.62 -25.36 -4.21
N PRO A 219 8.47 -25.34 -5.28
CA PRO A 219 9.91 -25.30 -5.12
C PRO A 219 10.39 -23.97 -4.54
N ASP A 220 11.34 -24.05 -3.63
CA ASP A 220 12.02 -22.88 -3.10
C ASP A 220 12.84 -22.18 -4.20
N MET A 221 12.92 -20.84 -4.17
CA MET A 221 13.65 -20.06 -5.16
C MET A 221 14.76 -19.26 -4.49
N VAL A 222 15.99 -19.50 -4.91
CA VAL A 222 17.17 -18.82 -4.37
C VAL A 222 17.43 -17.53 -5.12
N TYR A 223 17.74 -16.45 -4.40
CA TYR A 223 18.22 -15.21 -4.99
C TYR A 223 19.69 -15.36 -5.41
N LEU A 224 19.98 -15.14 -6.70
CA LEU A 224 21.33 -15.33 -7.26
C LEU A 224 22.08 -14.00 -7.52
N GLY A 225 21.47 -12.87 -7.15
CA GLY A 225 22.09 -11.55 -7.34
C GLY A 225 22.96 -11.12 -6.18
N SER A 226 23.53 -9.91 -6.27
CA SER A 226 24.28 -9.30 -5.18
C SER A 226 23.33 -8.85 -4.05
N LEU A 227 23.57 -9.34 -2.84
CA LEU A 227 22.80 -8.98 -1.64
C LEU A 227 23.04 -7.53 -1.18
N THR A 228 24.16 -6.90 -1.59
CA THR A 228 24.44 -5.49 -1.28
C THR A 228 23.78 -4.53 -2.27
N ASN A 229 23.30 -5.02 -3.43
CA ASN A 229 22.58 -4.19 -4.40
C ASN A 229 21.09 -4.13 -4.05
N PHE A 230 20.69 -3.03 -3.40
CA PHE A 230 19.33 -2.82 -2.96
C PHE A 230 18.30 -2.94 -4.10
N ASP A 231 18.55 -2.31 -5.25
CA ASP A 231 17.57 -2.27 -6.34
C ASP A 231 17.30 -3.66 -6.91
N LEU A 232 18.32 -4.49 -7.04
CA LEU A 232 18.20 -5.84 -7.57
C LEU A 232 17.44 -6.77 -6.59
N ILE A 233 17.83 -6.78 -5.32
CA ILE A 233 17.15 -7.64 -4.33
C ILE A 233 15.74 -7.14 -4.06
N TYR A 234 15.49 -5.83 -4.06
CA TYR A 234 14.15 -5.25 -3.93
C TYR A 234 13.25 -5.66 -5.10
N ALA A 235 13.71 -5.49 -6.34
CA ALA A 235 12.93 -5.87 -7.53
C ALA A 235 12.61 -7.37 -7.54
N TRP A 236 13.58 -8.23 -7.20
CA TRP A 236 13.36 -9.68 -7.12
C TRP A 236 12.36 -10.03 -6.00
N THR A 237 12.53 -9.47 -4.82
CA THR A 237 11.65 -9.73 -3.68
C THR A 237 10.23 -9.21 -3.96
N GLN A 238 10.09 -8.03 -4.55
CA GLN A 238 8.81 -7.46 -4.94
C GLN A 238 8.07 -8.37 -5.95
N ASP A 239 8.79 -8.92 -6.94
CA ASP A 239 8.20 -9.86 -7.90
C ASP A 239 7.67 -11.14 -7.24
N LYS A 240 8.32 -11.59 -6.15
CA LYS A 240 7.90 -12.78 -5.40
C LYS A 240 6.80 -12.50 -4.39
N CYS A 241 6.84 -11.34 -3.75
CA CYS A 241 5.90 -10.96 -2.68
C CYS A 241 4.55 -10.48 -3.24
N VAL A 242 4.56 -9.69 -4.31
CA VAL A 242 3.32 -9.16 -4.90
C VAL A 242 2.80 -10.13 -5.98
N PRO A 243 1.66 -10.80 -5.76
CA PRO A 243 1.12 -11.72 -6.75
C PRO A 243 0.75 -10.99 -8.04
N LEU A 244 0.90 -11.68 -9.18
CA LEU A 244 0.49 -11.12 -10.47
C LEU A 244 -1.02 -10.85 -10.51
N VAL A 245 -1.82 -11.80 -9.98
CA VAL A 245 -3.27 -11.62 -9.78
C VAL A 245 -3.53 -11.37 -8.30
N ARG A 246 -4.08 -10.19 -7.97
CA ARG A 246 -4.33 -9.75 -6.60
C ARG A 246 -5.81 -9.89 -6.23
N GLU A 247 -6.10 -10.18 -4.96
CA GLU A 247 -7.48 -10.10 -4.48
C GLU A 247 -7.90 -8.63 -4.35
N ILE A 248 -9.06 -8.28 -4.92
CA ILE A 248 -9.69 -7.00 -4.63
C ILE A 248 -10.71 -7.17 -3.49
N THR A 249 -10.62 -6.30 -2.50
CA THR A 249 -11.55 -6.21 -1.37
C THR A 249 -12.06 -4.78 -1.24
N PHE A 250 -13.08 -4.56 -0.43
CA PHE A 250 -13.54 -3.19 -0.14
C PHE A 250 -12.49 -2.34 0.60
N GLU A 251 -11.53 -2.98 1.24
CA GLU A 251 -10.46 -2.31 1.98
C GLU A 251 -9.34 -1.80 1.05
N ASN A 252 -8.98 -2.58 0.02
CA ASN A 252 -7.90 -2.22 -0.90
C ASN A 252 -8.37 -1.66 -2.25
N GLY A 253 -9.68 -1.71 -2.54
CA GLY A 253 -10.24 -1.29 -3.83
C GLY A 253 -9.92 0.17 -4.16
N GLU A 254 -9.95 1.06 -3.17
CA GLU A 254 -9.59 2.47 -3.36
C GLU A 254 -8.11 2.64 -3.74
N GLU A 255 -7.21 1.90 -3.07
CA GLU A 255 -5.78 1.90 -3.39
C GLU A 255 -5.51 1.41 -4.81
N LEU A 256 -6.19 0.34 -5.21
CA LEU A 256 -6.07 -0.20 -6.57
C LEU A 256 -6.57 0.78 -7.64
N THR A 257 -7.67 1.51 -7.37
CA THR A 257 -8.18 2.54 -8.29
C THR A 257 -7.24 3.74 -8.42
N GLU A 258 -6.51 4.09 -7.36
CA GLU A 258 -5.50 5.16 -7.39
C GLU A 258 -4.29 4.84 -8.28
N GLU A 259 -4.04 3.56 -8.57
CA GLU A 259 -3.02 3.18 -9.56
C GLU A 259 -3.37 3.67 -10.98
N GLY A 260 -4.65 3.97 -11.25
CA GLY A 260 -5.12 4.54 -12.52
C GLY A 260 -5.11 3.56 -13.68
N LEU A 261 -4.89 2.27 -13.43
CA LEU A 261 -4.89 1.21 -14.43
C LEU A 261 -6.24 0.51 -14.46
N PRO A 262 -6.79 0.19 -15.65
CA PRO A 262 -8.00 -0.64 -15.77
C PRO A 262 -7.84 -1.96 -15.00
N PHE A 263 -8.95 -2.59 -14.67
CA PHE A 263 -8.99 -3.86 -13.95
C PHE A 263 -9.45 -5.00 -14.87
N LEU A 264 -8.67 -6.06 -14.99
CA LEU A 264 -9.14 -7.36 -15.48
C LEU A 264 -9.46 -8.21 -14.25
N ILE A 265 -10.75 -8.50 -14.02
CA ILE A 265 -11.25 -9.10 -12.79
C ILE A 265 -11.87 -10.46 -13.10
N LEU A 266 -11.42 -11.50 -12.38
CA LEU A 266 -12.17 -12.73 -12.23
C LEU A 266 -13.10 -12.60 -11.03
N PHE A 267 -14.39 -12.67 -11.24
CA PHE A 267 -15.38 -12.90 -10.20
C PHE A 267 -15.58 -14.40 -10.04
N HIS A 268 -15.34 -14.95 -8.84
CA HIS A 268 -15.50 -16.37 -8.55
C HIS A 268 -16.05 -16.59 -7.15
N MET A 269 -16.64 -17.75 -6.90
CA MET A 269 -17.05 -18.12 -5.53
C MET A 269 -15.82 -18.38 -4.69
N LYS A 270 -15.89 -18.07 -3.40
CA LYS A 270 -14.76 -18.19 -2.47
C LYS A 270 -14.13 -19.60 -2.47
N ASP A 271 -14.96 -20.62 -2.64
CA ASP A 271 -14.54 -22.02 -2.62
C ASP A 271 -14.09 -22.54 -4.01
N ASP A 272 -14.28 -21.76 -5.06
CA ASP A 272 -13.88 -22.10 -6.43
C ASP A 272 -12.41 -21.74 -6.68
N LEU A 273 -11.52 -22.51 -6.09
CA LEU A 273 -10.08 -22.33 -6.25
C LEU A 273 -9.60 -22.78 -7.64
N GLU A 274 -10.33 -23.71 -8.29
CA GLU A 274 -9.98 -24.22 -9.62
C GLU A 274 -10.07 -23.11 -10.69
N SER A 275 -11.15 -22.34 -10.69
CA SER A 275 -11.30 -21.20 -11.61
C SER A 275 -10.25 -20.12 -11.35
N LEU A 276 -9.91 -19.86 -10.08
CA LEU A 276 -8.87 -18.93 -9.72
C LEU A 276 -7.49 -19.38 -10.21
N GLU A 277 -7.14 -20.64 -9.98
CA GLU A 277 -5.86 -21.20 -10.43
C GLU A 277 -5.74 -21.16 -11.96
N LYS A 278 -6.80 -21.56 -12.67
CA LYS A 278 -6.87 -21.50 -14.13
C LYS A 278 -6.69 -20.07 -14.64
N PHE A 279 -7.35 -19.10 -14.02
CA PHE A 279 -7.20 -17.69 -14.39
C PHE A 279 -5.78 -17.18 -14.15
N GLN A 280 -5.17 -17.49 -13.00
CA GLN A 280 -3.79 -17.11 -12.68
C GLN A 280 -2.79 -17.70 -13.68
N GLN A 281 -2.96 -18.95 -14.07
CA GLN A 281 -2.11 -19.60 -15.07
C GLN A 281 -2.23 -18.93 -16.44
N GLU A 282 -3.46 -18.61 -16.87
CA GLU A 282 -3.70 -17.98 -18.17
C GLU A 282 -3.24 -16.53 -18.22
N VAL A 283 -3.43 -15.77 -17.14
CA VAL A 283 -2.87 -14.41 -17.02
C VAL A 283 -1.34 -14.44 -17.08
N ALA A 284 -0.70 -15.35 -16.35
CA ALA A 284 0.75 -15.51 -16.41
C ALA A 284 1.24 -15.92 -17.81
N ARG A 285 0.52 -16.78 -18.51
CA ARG A 285 0.87 -17.27 -19.83
C ARG A 285 0.64 -16.25 -20.94
N GLN A 286 -0.51 -15.55 -20.93
CA GLN A 286 -0.95 -14.71 -22.04
C GLN A 286 -0.68 -13.22 -21.83
N LEU A 287 -0.63 -12.74 -20.57
CA LEU A 287 -0.71 -11.31 -20.23
C LEU A 287 0.45 -10.79 -19.40
N ILE A 288 1.53 -11.55 -19.20
CA ILE A 288 2.67 -11.09 -18.40
C ILE A 288 3.26 -9.77 -18.93
N GLY A 289 3.23 -9.56 -20.25
CA GLY A 289 3.69 -8.32 -20.89
C GLY A 289 2.79 -7.12 -20.63
N GLU A 290 1.56 -7.33 -20.18
CA GLU A 290 0.58 -6.26 -19.91
C GLU A 290 0.58 -5.80 -18.44
N LYS A 291 1.47 -6.33 -17.60
CA LYS A 291 1.61 -6.01 -16.15
C LYS A 291 1.79 -4.51 -15.85
N GLY A 292 1.90 -3.63 -16.75
CA GLY A 292 1.99 -2.18 -16.50
C GLY A 292 0.84 -1.38 -17.09
N THR A 293 -0.07 -2.05 -17.79
CA THR A 293 -1.16 -1.41 -18.54
C THR A 293 -2.54 -1.75 -17.99
N ILE A 294 -2.64 -2.84 -17.24
CA ILE A 294 -3.89 -3.33 -16.63
C ILE A 294 -3.60 -4.09 -15.34
N ASN A 295 -4.44 -3.94 -14.33
CA ASN A 295 -4.38 -4.69 -13.08
C ASN A 295 -5.12 -6.00 -13.21
N PHE A 296 -4.48 -7.12 -12.86
CA PHE A 296 -5.10 -8.43 -12.80
C PHE A 296 -5.61 -8.70 -11.40
N LEU A 297 -6.92 -8.90 -11.27
CA LEU A 297 -7.58 -9.00 -9.98
C LEU A 297 -8.51 -10.22 -9.94
N HIS A 298 -8.82 -10.68 -8.73
CA HIS A 298 -9.93 -11.57 -8.48
C HIS A 298 -10.81 -11.08 -7.34
N ALA A 299 -12.09 -11.39 -7.38
CA ALA A 299 -13.11 -10.92 -6.46
C ALA A 299 -14.07 -12.04 -6.06
N ASP A 300 -14.48 -12.03 -4.79
CA ASP A 300 -15.52 -12.92 -4.28
C ASP A 300 -16.90 -12.47 -4.78
N CYS A 301 -17.59 -13.34 -5.51
CA CYS A 301 -18.92 -13.07 -6.10
C CYS A 301 -19.97 -12.67 -5.06
N ASP A 302 -19.93 -13.24 -3.87
CA ASP A 302 -20.88 -12.92 -2.82
C ASP A 302 -20.65 -11.53 -2.22
N LYS A 303 -19.40 -11.10 -2.12
CA LYS A 303 -19.06 -9.76 -1.63
C LYS A 303 -19.28 -8.70 -2.71
N PHE A 304 -18.99 -9.01 -3.96
CA PHE A 304 -19.07 -8.07 -5.09
C PHE A 304 -20.34 -8.23 -5.94
N ARG A 305 -21.49 -8.54 -5.30
CA ARG A 305 -22.80 -8.65 -5.97
C ARG A 305 -23.20 -7.41 -6.74
N HIS A 306 -22.92 -6.23 -6.21
CA HIS A 306 -23.30 -4.97 -6.84
C HIS A 306 -22.56 -4.75 -8.18
N PRO A 307 -21.22 -4.87 -8.28
CA PRO A 307 -20.54 -4.89 -9.57
C PRO A 307 -21.05 -5.95 -10.55
N LEU A 308 -21.38 -7.15 -10.08
CA LEU A 308 -21.95 -8.20 -10.94
C LEU A 308 -23.31 -7.81 -11.50
N LEU A 309 -24.18 -7.18 -10.70
CA LEU A 309 -25.48 -6.68 -11.17
C LEU A 309 -25.35 -5.61 -12.25
N HIS A 310 -24.33 -4.77 -12.21
CA HIS A 310 -24.05 -3.77 -13.25
C HIS A 310 -23.78 -4.39 -14.62
N ILE A 311 -23.19 -5.58 -14.65
CA ILE A 311 -22.96 -6.35 -15.88
C ILE A 311 -24.04 -7.42 -16.11
N GLN A 312 -25.22 -7.27 -15.48
CA GLN A 312 -26.37 -8.16 -15.59
C GLN A 312 -26.05 -9.62 -15.21
N LYS A 313 -25.14 -9.80 -14.24
CA LYS A 313 -24.74 -11.08 -13.69
C LYS A 313 -25.10 -11.18 -12.20
N THR A 314 -25.16 -12.39 -11.72
CA THR A 314 -25.42 -12.74 -10.32
C THR A 314 -24.34 -13.69 -9.81
N PRO A 315 -24.21 -13.93 -8.50
CA PRO A 315 -23.29 -14.95 -7.99
C PRO A 315 -23.50 -16.35 -8.57
N ALA A 316 -24.71 -16.67 -9.06
CA ALA A 316 -24.99 -17.95 -9.71
C ALA A 316 -24.35 -18.08 -11.11
N ASP A 317 -23.97 -16.96 -11.73
CA ASP A 317 -23.30 -16.96 -13.04
C ASP A 317 -21.78 -17.10 -12.93
N CYS A 318 -21.22 -17.08 -11.72
CA CYS A 318 -19.78 -17.20 -11.52
C CYS A 318 -19.25 -18.61 -11.88
N PRO A 319 -18.05 -18.73 -12.47
CA PRO A 319 -17.04 -17.68 -12.64
C PRO A 319 -17.29 -16.74 -13.84
N VAL A 320 -17.05 -15.44 -13.66
CA VAL A 320 -17.21 -14.42 -14.69
C VAL A 320 -15.92 -13.58 -14.78
N ILE A 321 -15.45 -13.31 -15.99
CA ILE A 321 -14.32 -12.40 -16.21
C ILE A 321 -14.86 -11.09 -16.82
N ALA A 322 -14.41 -9.96 -16.28
CA ALA A 322 -14.76 -8.64 -16.82
C ALA A 322 -13.58 -7.68 -16.77
N ILE A 323 -13.57 -6.70 -17.68
CA ILE A 323 -12.69 -5.54 -17.59
C ILE A 323 -13.49 -4.35 -17.09
N ASP A 324 -13.00 -3.69 -16.03
CA ASP A 324 -13.46 -2.38 -15.59
C ASP A 324 -12.45 -1.30 -16.03
N SER A 325 -12.90 -0.41 -16.90
CA SER A 325 -12.10 0.70 -17.44
C SER A 325 -12.30 2.01 -16.67
N PHE A 326 -12.98 1.99 -15.50
CA PHE A 326 -13.46 3.14 -14.72
C PHE A 326 -14.50 4.01 -15.43
N ARG A 327 -14.81 3.71 -16.69
CA ARG A 327 -15.93 4.31 -17.43
C ARG A 327 -17.03 3.29 -17.68
N HIS A 328 -16.64 2.11 -18.14
CA HIS A 328 -17.54 1.02 -18.52
C HIS A 328 -16.94 -0.32 -18.09
N MET A 329 -17.83 -1.28 -17.84
CA MET A 329 -17.44 -2.66 -17.60
C MET A 329 -17.76 -3.50 -18.84
N TYR A 330 -16.80 -4.33 -19.27
CA TYR A 330 -16.94 -5.23 -20.42
C TYR A 330 -16.80 -6.66 -19.93
N VAL A 331 -17.69 -7.54 -20.38
CA VAL A 331 -17.70 -8.94 -19.97
C VAL A 331 -16.96 -9.80 -20.99
N PHE A 332 -16.07 -10.68 -20.53
CA PHE A 332 -15.47 -11.70 -21.36
C PHE A 332 -16.56 -12.74 -21.73
N PRO A 333 -16.71 -13.11 -23.01
CA PRO A 333 -17.90 -13.80 -23.49
C PRO A 333 -18.21 -15.12 -22.78
N ASP A 334 -17.21 -15.99 -22.58
CA ASP A 334 -17.37 -17.28 -21.93
C ASP A 334 -16.09 -17.65 -21.15
N PHE A 335 -16.23 -18.04 -19.89
CA PHE A 335 -15.11 -18.49 -19.06
C PHE A 335 -14.42 -19.74 -19.63
N SER A 336 -15.15 -20.61 -20.33
CA SER A 336 -14.58 -21.79 -20.98
C SER A 336 -13.52 -21.44 -22.05
N ASP A 337 -13.64 -20.28 -22.66
CA ASP A 337 -12.73 -19.75 -23.67
C ASP A 337 -11.41 -19.20 -23.08
N LEU A 338 -11.30 -19.13 -21.77
CA LEU A 338 -10.10 -18.63 -21.08
C LEU A 338 -8.82 -19.35 -21.51
N SER A 339 -8.91 -20.68 -21.72
CA SER A 339 -7.77 -21.51 -22.12
C SER A 339 -7.46 -21.45 -23.63
N VAL A 340 -8.31 -20.79 -24.42
CA VAL A 340 -8.07 -20.66 -25.86
C VAL A 340 -6.92 -19.66 -26.08
N PRO A 341 -5.83 -20.10 -26.71
CA PRO A 341 -4.66 -19.25 -26.91
C PRO A 341 -5.00 -17.91 -27.58
N GLY A 342 -4.60 -16.82 -26.97
CA GLY A 342 -4.78 -15.47 -27.51
C GLY A 342 -6.14 -14.82 -27.26
N LYS A 343 -7.19 -15.53 -26.85
CA LYS A 343 -8.52 -14.92 -26.60
C LYS A 343 -8.49 -13.92 -25.46
N LEU A 344 -7.89 -14.29 -24.32
CA LEU A 344 -7.77 -13.36 -23.19
C LEU A 344 -6.89 -12.17 -23.54
N LYS A 345 -5.80 -12.40 -24.27
CA LYS A 345 -4.93 -11.34 -24.76
C LYS A 345 -5.64 -10.39 -25.72
N GLN A 346 -6.44 -10.94 -26.66
CA GLN A 346 -7.22 -10.14 -27.59
C GLN A 346 -8.23 -9.27 -26.86
N PHE A 347 -8.89 -9.77 -25.83
CA PHE A 347 -9.82 -8.99 -25.02
C PHE A 347 -9.17 -7.77 -24.36
N VAL A 348 -7.94 -7.90 -23.84
CA VAL A 348 -7.17 -6.77 -23.31
C VAL A 348 -6.71 -5.81 -24.43
N LEU A 349 -6.29 -6.33 -25.56
CA LEU A 349 -5.93 -5.48 -26.72
C LEU A 349 -7.14 -4.71 -27.28
N ASP A 350 -8.33 -5.33 -27.27
CA ASP A 350 -9.58 -4.69 -27.70
C ASP A 350 -9.99 -3.54 -26.75
N LEU A 351 -9.64 -3.63 -25.45
CA LEU A 351 -9.76 -2.50 -24.52
C LEU A 351 -8.85 -1.34 -24.96
N HIS A 352 -7.56 -1.63 -25.11
CA HIS A 352 -6.57 -0.58 -25.40
C HIS A 352 -6.76 0.07 -26.77
N SER A 353 -7.26 -0.66 -27.75
CA SER A 353 -7.60 -0.12 -29.07
C SER A 353 -8.90 0.67 -29.10
N GLY A 354 -9.68 0.66 -28.00
CA GLY A 354 -11.01 1.25 -27.94
C GLY A 354 -12.08 0.45 -28.68
N LYS A 355 -11.77 -0.75 -29.16
CA LYS A 355 -12.75 -1.61 -29.86
C LYS A 355 -13.92 -1.99 -28.95
N LEU A 356 -13.65 -2.42 -27.69
CA LEU A 356 -14.71 -2.73 -26.74
C LEU A 356 -15.66 -1.57 -26.50
N HIS A 357 -15.15 -0.35 -26.39
CA HIS A 357 -15.95 0.85 -26.21
C HIS A 357 -16.83 1.14 -27.44
N ARG A 358 -16.27 1.02 -28.64
CA ARG A 358 -16.98 1.26 -29.91
C ARG A 358 -18.09 0.21 -30.12
N GLU A 359 -17.77 -1.07 -29.98
CA GLU A 359 -18.72 -2.16 -30.15
C GLU A 359 -19.87 -2.07 -29.15
N PHE A 360 -19.58 -1.65 -27.95
CA PHE A 360 -20.60 -1.49 -26.90
C PHE A 360 -21.61 -0.35 -27.22
N HIS A 361 -21.16 0.74 -27.80
CA HIS A 361 -22.04 1.86 -28.17
C HIS A 361 -22.70 1.73 -29.54
N HIS A 362 -22.08 1.01 -30.45
CA HIS A 362 -22.50 0.98 -31.86
C HIS A 362 -22.77 -0.45 -32.37
N GLY A 363 -22.67 -1.47 -31.50
CA GLY A 363 -22.73 -2.87 -31.89
C GLY A 363 -21.46 -3.38 -32.56
N PRO A 364 -21.40 -4.69 -32.85
CA PRO A 364 -20.23 -5.32 -33.47
C PRO A 364 -19.92 -4.68 -34.83
N ASP A 365 -18.62 -4.62 -35.15
CA ASP A 365 -18.18 -4.06 -36.45
C ASP A 365 -18.79 -4.93 -37.58
N PRO A 366 -19.43 -4.31 -38.59
CA PRO A 366 -20.03 -5.05 -39.70
C PRO A 366 -19.07 -5.99 -40.44
N THR A 367 -17.74 -5.74 -40.32
CA THR A 367 -16.71 -6.59 -40.89
C THR A 367 -16.40 -7.83 -40.06
N ASP A 368 -16.75 -7.83 -38.76
CA ASP A 368 -16.52 -8.92 -37.83
C ASP A 368 -17.73 -9.87 -37.70
N VAL A 369 -18.88 -9.52 -38.30
CA VAL A 369 -20.11 -10.31 -38.24
C VAL A 369 -20.15 -11.30 -39.40
N ALA A 370 -20.23 -12.59 -39.11
CA ALA A 370 -20.42 -13.61 -40.12
C ALA A 370 -21.76 -13.40 -40.86
N PRO A 371 -21.81 -13.56 -42.18
CA PRO A 371 -23.05 -13.36 -42.96
C PRO A 371 -24.17 -14.26 -42.44
N GLY A 372 -25.26 -13.64 -41.92
CA GLY A 372 -26.48 -14.37 -41.50
C GLY A 372 -26.76 -14.43 -40.02
N GLN A 373 -25.94 -13.82 -39.14
CA GLN A 373 -26.30 -13.66 -37.74
C GLN A 373 -27.18 -12.40 -37.53
N PRO A 374 -28.30 -12.51 -36.78
CA PRO A 374 -29.10 -11.34 -36.47
C PRO A 374 -28.32 -10.40 -35.54
N ILE A 375 -28.22 -9.14 -35.94
CA ILE A 375 -27.67 -8.08 -35.09
C ILE A 375 -28.66 -7.91 -33.92
N GLN A 376 -28.24 -8.31 -32.73
CA GLN A 376 -29.00 -7.97 -31.52
C GLN A 376 -28.86 -6.47 -31.30
N ASP A 377 -30.00 -5.78 -31.26
CA ASP A 377 -30.09 -4.37 -30.89
C ASP A 377 -29.60 -4.18 -29.43
N LEU A 378 -28.30 -4.03 -29.25
CA LEU A 378 -27.67 -3.69 -27.98
C LEU A 378 -27.69 -2.15 -27.79
N ALA A 379 -28.90 -1.58 -27.77
CA ALA A 379 -29.11 -0.16 -27.48
C ALA A 379 -29.13 0.13 -25.97
N SER A 380 -28.28 -0.50 -25.20
CA SER A 380 -28.08 -0.16 -23.79
C SER A 380 -26.71 0.47 -23.60
N SER A 381 -26.68 1.67 -23.00
CA SER A 381 -25.41 2.26 -22.58
C SER A 381 -24.66 1.29 -21.68
N PRO A 382 -23.32 1.17 -21.86
CA PRO A 382 -22.50 0.36 -20.97
C PRO A 382 -22.74 0.74 -19.51
N PRO A 383 -22.79 -0.23 -18.59
CA PRO A 383 -22.84 0.10 -17.18
C PRO A 383 -21.61 0.91 -16.81
N GLU A 384 -21.82 1.99 -16.05
CA GLU A 384 -20.72 2.76 -15.49
C GLU A 384 -19.92 1.90 -14.50
N SER A 385 -18.62 2.17 -14.40
CA SER A 385 -17.78 1.48 -13.42
C SER A 385 -18.30 1.70 -12.00
N SER A 386 -18.50 0.62 -11.27
CA SER A 386 -18.87 0.67 -9.85
C SER A 386 -17.67 0.90 -8.93
N PHE A 387 -16.46 0.59 -9.38
CA PHE A 387 -15.24 0.78 -8.60
C PHE A 387 -14.80 2.25 -8.55
N GLN A 388 -15.07 3.05 -9.57
CA GLN A 388 -14.82 4.49 -9.55
C GLN A 388 -15.61 5.22 -8.46
N LYS A 389 -16.74 4.64 -8.02
CA LYS A 389 -17.63 5.20 -6.99
C LYS A 389 -17.33 4.68 -5.58
N LEU A 390 -16.24 3.93 -5.38
CA LEU A 390 -15.79 3.55 -4.03
C LEU A 390 -15.37 4.82 -3.29
N ALA A 391 -16.35 5.44 -2.63
CA ALA A 391 -16.07 6.54 -1.74
C ALA A 391 -15.25 6.03 -0.55
N PRO A 392 -14.37 6.86 0.01
CA PRO A 392 -13.70 6.57 1.24
C PRO A 392 -14.72 6.18 2.31
N SER A 393 -14.40 5.13 3.11
CA SER A 393 -15.34 4.69 4.15
C SER A 393 -15.67 5.84 5.09
N GLU A 394 -16.92 5.93 5.55
CA GLU A 394 -17.35 6.94 6.52
C GLU A 394 -16.45 6.93 7.78
N HIS A 395 -15.95 5.77 8.19
CA HIS A 395 -15.04 5.63 9.32
C HIS A 395 -13.68 6.29 9.11
N ARG A 396 -13.22 6.45 7.87
CA ARG A 396 -11.98 7.13 7.55
C ARG A 396 -12.07 8.64 7.79
N TYR A 397 -13.25 9.21 7.58
CA TYR A 397 -13.52 10.65 7.71
C TYR A 397 -14.33 11.02 8.96
N THR A 398 -14.80 10.04 9.73
CA THR A 398 -15.39 10.30 11.06
C THR A 398 -14.29 10.62 12.06
N LEU A 399 -13.74 11.81 11.93
CA LEU A 399 -12.65 12.30 12.75
C LEU A 399 -13.07 12.57 14.20
N LEU A 400 -14.34 12.64 14.51
CA LEU A 400 -14.85 13.00 15.83
C LEU A 400 -16.32 12.55 15.98
N ARG A 401 -16.57 11.28 16.11
CA ARG A 401 -17.58 10.86 17.06
C ARG A 401 -16.81 10.22 18.21
N GLU A 402 -16.57 10.98 19.27
CA GLU A 402 -16.67 10.39 20.58
C GLU A 402 -17.91 9.50 20.52
N LYS A 403 -17.76 8.22 20.82
CA LYS A 403 -18.91 7.40 21.14
C LYS A 403 -19.57 8.13 22.29
N ASP A 404 -20.69 8.79 22.04
CA ASP A 404 -21.67 8.99 23.07
C ASP A 404 -22.04 7.59 23.51
N GLU A 405 -21.42 7.18 24.60
CA GLU A 405 -21.80 5.98 25.33
C GLU A 405 -23.21 6.21 25.82
N LEU A 406 -24.12 5.47 25.22
CA LEU A 406 -25.40 5.16 25.82
C LEU A 406 -25.35 3.73 26.35
#